data_8695bd66586af188e0744da2649e7fa6
#
_entry.id   8695bd66586af188e0744da2649e7fa6
#
_cell.length_a   1.000
_cell.length_b   1.000
_cell.length_c   1.000
_cell.angle_alpha   90.00
_cell.angle_beta   90.00
_cell.angle_gamma   90.00
#
_symmetry.space_group_name_H-M   'P 1'
#
loop_
_entity.id
_entity.type
_entity.pdbx_description
1 polymer ?
#
loop_
_entity_poly.entity_id
_entity_poly.type
_entity_poly.pdbx_seq_one_letter_code
_entity_poly.pdbx_strand_id
1 'polypeptide(L)'
;MGKELVPFWEKAYQEYDAVTFSIEPNATVTEFERLIKKPAKVLEVGCGEGQNAIYLAMQGHLVDAFDLSEHGIAKLKHRCELSNAQVNAFTADITTYQFEQYYDVIICFGTLHFVAKNEWKRFINNAKENTNKGGIHIMQIFTDAVPASEDIAPFAIGLAKDGELRELYADWEILQFKSYVFEDEHPNVPKHLHASNKIVARRIN
;
A
#
# COMPACT_ATOMS: atom_id res chain seq x y z
N MET A 1 19.63 25.77 -10.32
CA MET A 1 18.86 24.51 -10.51
C MET A 1 18.79 23.82 -9.15
N GLY A 2 17.62 23.83 -8.50
CA GLY A 2 17.42 23.08 -7.26
C GLY A 2 17.60 21.60 -7.54
N LYS A 3 18.28 20.87 -6.66
CA LYS A 3 18.31 19.40 -6.72
C LYS A 3 16.87 18.92 -6.58
N GLU A 4 16.38 18.15 -7.53
CA GLU A 4 15.13 17.44 -7.43
C GLU A 4 15.20 16.53 -6.19
N LEU A 5 14.26 16.69 -5.27
CA LEU A 5 14.19 15.87 -4.07
C LEU A 5 13.71 14.49 -4.51
N VAL A 6 14.59 13.48 -4.39
CA VAL A 6 14.28 12.09 -4.70
C VAL A 6 14.11 11.34 -3.37
N PRO A 7 12.98 10.70 -3.12
CA PRO A 7 12.76 9.96 -1.89
C PRO A 7 13.74 8.79 -1.76
N PHE A 8 14.07 8.39 -0.54
CA PHE A 8 15.10 7.39 -0.27
C PHE A 8 14.78 6.02 -0.90
N TRP A 9 13.50 5.63 -0.92
CA TRP A 9 13.07 4.36 -1.50
C TRP A 9 13.33 4.27 -3.00
N GLU A 10 13.24 5.39 -3.74
CA GLU A 10 13.51 5.42 -5.17
C GLU A 10 14.96 5.05 -5.51
N LYS A 11 15.91 5.46 -4.66
CA LYS A 11 17.31 5.04 -4.78
C LYS A 11 17.49 3.58 -4.37
N ALA A 12 16.84 3.16 -3.28
CA ALA A 12 16.96 1.80 -2.78
C ALA A 12 16.36 0.76 -3.75
N TYR A 13 15.34 1.12 -4.50
CA TYR A 13 14.78 0.23 -5.53
C TYR A 13 15.74 -0.06 -6.70
N GLN A 14 16.73 0.80 -6.94
CA GLN A 14 17.74 0.58 -7.97
C GLN A 14 18.73 -0.54 -7.61
N GLU A 15 18.82 -0.91 -6.34
CA GLU A 15 19.67 -1.99 -5.85
C GLU A 15 18.87 -3.28 -5.79
N TYR A 16 18.95 -4.10 -6.85
CA TYR A 16 18.10 -5.29 -7.01
C TYR A 16 18.32 -6.37 -5.96
N ASP A 17 19.56 -6.54 -5.50
CA ASP A 17 19.92 -7.57 -4.52
C ASP A 17 19.67 -7.13 -3.06
N ALA A 18 19.46 -5.83 -2.83
CA ALA A 18 19.16 -5.31 -1.50
C ALA A 18 17.65 -5.34 -1.23
N VAL A 19 17.27 -5.51 0.02
CA VAL A 19 15.88 -5.37 0.48
C VAL A 19 15.69 -3.95 0.96
N THR A 20 14.69 -3.24 0.43
CA THR A 20 14.41 -1.84 0.82
C THR A 20 13.65 -1.77 2.13
N PHE A 21 12.57 -2.52 2.26
CA PHE A 21 11.72 -2.53 3.44
C PHE A 21 11.66 -3.91 4.09
N SER A 22 11.16 -4.93 3.37
CA SER A 22 11.01 -6.30 3.88
C SER A 22 10.86 -7.28 2.73
N ILE A 23 11.38 -8.50 2.92
CA ILE A 23 11.02 -9.65 2.08
C ILE A 23 9.73 -10.33 2.57
N GLU A 24 9.44 -10.20 3.86
CA GLU A 24 8.25 -10.77 4.47
C GLU A 24 7.01 -9.93 4.15
N PRO A 25 5.87 -10.56 3.87
CA PRO A 25 4.61 -9.85 3.69
C PRO A 25 4.17 -9.17 4.99
N ASN A 26 3.37 -8.12 4.88
CA ASN A 26 2.81 -7.46 6.05
C ASN A 26 1.95 -8.44 6.87
N ALA A 27 2.17 -8.49 8.18
CA ALA A 27 1.47 -9.41 9.08
C ALA A 27 -0.07 -9.29 8.99
N THR A 28 -0.60 -8.10 8.69
CA THR A 28 -2.06 -7.94 8.48
C THR A 28 -2.51 -8.64 7.21
N VAL A 29 -1.71 -8.66 6.14
CA VAL A 29 -2.04 -9.37 4.90
C VAL A 29 -2.09 -10.87 5.17
N THR A 30 -1.09 -11.44 5.86
CA THR A 30 -1.05 -12.86 6.19
C THR A 30 -2.17 -13.27 7.16
N GLU A 31 -2.52 -12.39 8.11
CA GLU A 31 -3.62 -12.63 9.06
C GLU A 31 -4.97 -12.74 8.34
N PHE A 32 -5.25 -11.81 7.41
CA PHE A 32 -6.56 -11.73 6.77
C PHE A 32 -6.66 -12.52 5.47
N GLU A 33 -5.56 -12.96 4.85
CA GLU A 33 -5.55 -13.80 3.66
C GLU A 33 -6.39 -15.08 3.86
N ARG A 34 -6.34 -15.70 5.03
CA ARG A 34 -7.13 -16.90 5.38
C ARG A 34 -8.65 -16.71 5.31
N LEU A 35 -9.13 -15.45 5.32
CA LEU A 35 -10.54 -15.11 5.17
C LEU A 35 -10.94 -14.89 3.70
N ILE A 36 -9.98 -14.91 2.80
CA ILE A 36 -10.16 -14.64 1.38
C ILE A 36 -10.43 -15.96 0.65
N LYS A 37 -11.52 -16.00 -0.10
CA LYS A 37 -11.84 -17.18 -0.94
C LYS A 37 -10.85 -17.27 -2.10
N LYS A 38 -10.24 -18.43 -2.29
CA LYS A 38 -9.27 -18.70 -3.37
C LYS A 38 -9.92 -19.29 -4.61
N PRO A 39 -9.47 -18.91 -5.82
CA PRO A 39 -8.62 -17.74 -6.09
C PRO A 39 -9.41 -16.44 -5.93
N ALA A 40 -8.74 -15.38 -5.49
CA ALA A 40 -9.28 -14.02 -5.46
C ALA A 40 -8.54 -13.14 -6.45
N LYS A 41 -9.22 -12.12 -6.98
CA LYS A 41 -8.59 -11.01 -7.69
C LYS A 41 -8.14 -9.97 -6.69
N VAL A 42 -6.85 -9.71 -6.67
CA VAL A 42 -6.21 -8.79 -5.73
C VAL A 42 -5.59 -7.63 -6.48
N LEU A 43 -5.75 -6.41 -5.96
CA LEU A 43 -5.00 -5.23 -6.38
C LEU A 43 -4.13 -4.75 -5.22
N GLU A 44 -2.82 -4.66 -5.43
CA GLU A 44 -1.91 -3.95 -4.52
C GLU A 44 -1.52 -2.61 -5.11
N VAL A 45 -1.75 -1.54 -4.34
CA VAL A 45 -1.55 -0.14 -4.70
C VAL A 45 -0.33 0.41 -3.97
N GLY A 46 0.63 0.96 -4.72
CA GLY A 46 1.91 1.37 -4.16
C GLY A 46 2.70 0.17 -3.68
N CYS A 47 2.85 -0.83 -4.55
CA CYS A 47 3.38 -2.14 -4.18
C CYS A 47 4.89 -2.15 -3.92
N GLY A 48 5.62 -1.08 -4.31
CA GLY A 48 7.06 -1.01 -4.20
C GLY A 48 7.76 -2.22 -4.80
N GLU A 49 8.58 -2.91 -4.02
CA GLU A 49 9.28 -4.14 -4.40
C GLU A 49 8.46 -5.44 -4.23
N GLY A 50 7.16 -5.32 -3.84
CA GLY A 50 6.12 -6.34 -4.02
C GLY A 50 6.06 -7.48 -3.01
N GLN A 51 6.48 -7.29 -1.76
CA GLN A 51 6.46 -8.37 -0.76
C GLN A 51 5.07 -8.98 -0.53
N ASN A 52 4.00 -8.16 -0.51
CA ASN A 52 2.64 -8.66 -0.34
C ASN A 52 2.10 -9.27 -1.65
N ALA A 53 2.34 -8.63 -2.80
CA ALA A 53 1.91 -9.12 -4.11
C ALA A 53 2.48 -10.51 -4.39
N ILE A 54 3.79 -10.70 -4.17
CA ILE A 54 4.47 -11.98 -4.33
C ILE A 54 3.86 -13.04 -3.40
N TYR A 55 3.72 -12.72 -2.11
CA TYR A 55 3.10 -13.62 -1.14
C TYR A 55 1.72 -14.08 -1.60
N LEU A 56 0.85 -13.15 -1.97
CA LEU A 56 -0.52 -13.46 -2.37
C LEU A 56 -0.59 -14.27 -3.68
N ALA A 57 0.28 -13.99 -4.64
CA ALA A 57 0.41 -14.79 -5.84
C ALA A 57 0.85 -16.24 -5.52
N MET A 58 1.80 -16.42 -4.60
CA MET A 58 2.22 -17.74 -4.11
C MET A 58 1.12 -18.46 -3.32
N GLN A 59 0.16 -17.74 -2.74
CA GLN A 59 -1.04 -18.33 -2.12
C GLN A 59 -2.10 -18.74 -3.15
N GLY A 60 -1.89 -18.47 -4.45
CA GLY A 60 -2.78 -18.86 -5.54
C GLY A 60 -3.85 -17.81 -5.88
N HIS A 61 -3.63 -16.55 -5.51
CA HIS A 61 -4.47 -15.43 -5.93
C HIS A 61 -4.02 -14.87 -7.29
N LEU A 62 -4.94 -14.19 -7.99
CA LEU A 62 -4.66 -13.44 -9.22
C LEU A 62 -4.33 -12.00 -8.81
N VAL A 63 -3.06 -11.60 -8.95
CA VAL A 63 -2.57 -10.35 -8.38
C VAL A 63 -2.19 -9.37 -9.48
N ASP A 64 -2.85 -8.21 -9.46
CA ASP A 64 -2.42 -6.98 -10.10
C ASP A 64 -1.71 -6.12 -9.06
N ALA A 65 -0.58 -5.50 -9.42
CA ALA A 65 0.17 -4.64 -8.53
C ALA A 65 0.72 -3.44 -9.28
N PHE A 66 0.57 -2.24 -8.74
CA PHE A 66 1.17 -1.06 -9.35
C PHE A 66 1.89 -0.17 -8.34
N ASP A 67 2.86 0.56 -8.86
CA ASP A 67 3.58 1.62 -8.17
C ASP A 67 3.87 2.77 -9.13
N LEU A 68 4.12 3.96 -8.62
CA LEU A 68 4.59 5.09 -9.42
C LEU A 68 6.05 4.91 -9.85
N SER A 69 6.85 4.21 -9.03
CA SER A 69 8.25 3.93 -9.26
C SER A 69 8.46 2.83 -10.31
N GLU A 70 9.05 3.19 -11.45
CA GLU A 70 9.49 2.22 -12.46
C GLU A 70 10.56 1.28 -11.90
N HIS A 71 11.44 1.77 -11.00
CA HIS A 71 12.47 0.96 -10.34
C HIS A 71 11.84 -0.05 -9.36
N GLY A 72 10.83 0.37 -8.61
CA GLY A 72 10.06 -0.53 -7.74
C GLY A 72 9.41 -1.66 -8.54
N ILE A 73 8.74 -1.34 -9.64
CA ILE A 73 8.12 -2.33 -10.55
C ILE A 73 9.17 -3.25 -11.18
N ALA A 74 10.31 -2.72 -11.63
CA ALA A 74 11.36 -3.55 -12.20
C ALA A 74 11.93 -4.54 -11.15
N LYS A 75 12.13 -4.06 -9.91
CA LYS A 75 12.58 -4.89 -8.79
C LYS A 75 11.53 -5.95 -8.40
N LEU A 76 10.25 -5.62 -8.37
CA LEU A 76 9.16 -6.57 -8.17
C LEU A 76 9.19 -7.68 -9.24
N LYS A 77 9.28 -7.32 -10.52
CA LYS A 77 9.36 -8.30 -11.62
C LYS A 77 10.56 -9.24 -11.46
N HIS A 78 11.73 -8.70 -11.14
CA HIS A 78 12.92 -9.52 -10.86
C HIS A 78 12.70 -10.49 -9.69
N ARG A 79 12.09 -10.04 -8.60
CA ARG A 79 11.75 -10.90 -7.44
C ARG A 79 10.71 -11.96 -7.80
N CYS A 80 9.76 -11.64 -8.68
CA CYS A 80 8.80 -12.62 -9.20
C CYS A 80 9.50 -13.74 -9.99
N GLU A 81 10.49 -13.42 -10.81
CA GLU A 81 11.30 -14.41 -11.53
C GLU A 81 12.02 -15.35 -10.56
N LEU A 82 12.68 -14.80 -9.53
CA LEU A 82 13.40 -15.57 -8.51
C LEU A 82 12.48 -16.49 -7.69
N SER A 83 11.25 -16.05 -7.40
CA SER A 83 10.29 -16.80 -6.58
C SER A 83 9.30 -17.65 -7.40
N ASN A 84 9.34 -17.56 -8.73
CA ASN A 84 8.35 -18.15 -9.64
C ASN A 84 6.90 -17.68 -9.34
N ALA A 85 6.74 -16.48 -8.82
CA ALA A 85 5.44 -15.88 -8.54
C ALA A 85 4.87 -15.20 -9.81
N GLN A 86 3.55 -15.28 -10.00
CA GLN A 86 2.87 -14.67 -11.15
C GLN A 86 2.11 -13.42 -10.68
N VAL A 87 2.68 -12.25 -10.90
CA VAL A 87 2.09 -10.94 -10.59
C VAL A 87 2.04 -10.10 -11.87
N ASN A 88 0.87 -9.54 -12.17
CA ASN A 88 0.74 -8.54 -13.23
C ASN A 88 1.18 -7.18 -12.67
N ALA A 89 2.47 -6.86 -12.79
CA ALA A 89 3.08 -5.66 -12.24
C ALA A 89 3.27 -4.58 -13.30
N PHE A 90 2.79 -3.36 -13.03
CA PHE A 90 2.86 -2.22 -13.97
C PHE A 90 3.03 -0.88 -13.24
N THR A 91 3.59 0.11 -13.96
CA THR A 91 3.73 1.48 -13.45
C THR A 91 2.42 2.23 -13.64
N ALA A 92 1.90 2.85 -12.56
CA ALA A 92 0.73 3.71 -12.59
C ALA A 92 0.74 4.73 -11.46
N ASP A 93 0.06 5.86 -11.70
CA ASP A 93 -0.16 6.90 -10.71
C ASP A 93 -1.56 6.72 -10.07
N ILE A 94 -1.60 6.58 -8.75
CA ILE A 94 -2.83 6.43 -7.96
C ILE A 94 -3.82 7.58 -8.21
N THR A 95 -3.33 8.77 -8.54
CA THR A 95 -4.16 9.96 -8.79
C THR A 95 -4.91 9.91 -10.10
N THR A 96 -4.46 9.11 -11.06
CA THR A 96 -5.07 8.97 -12.38
C THR A 96 -5.55 7.55 -12.70
N TYR A 97 -5.26 6.59 -11.80
CA TYR A 97 -5.62 5.20 -11.99
C TYR A 97 -7.13 5.02 -12.20
N GLN A 98 -7.48 4.25 -13.21
CA GLN A 98 -8.85 3.87 -13.53
C GLN A 98 -9.04 2.37 -13.33
N PHE A 99 -10.09 1.98 -12.61
CA PHE A 99 -10.42 0.58 -12.41
C PHE A 99 -11.08 0.02 -13.68
N GLU A 100 -10.47 -1.01 -14.26
CA GLU A 100 -11.00 -1.71 -15.45
C GLU A 100 -11.78 -2.98 -15.08
N GLN A 101 -11.71 -3.39 -13.81
CA GLN A 101 -12.37 -4.58 -13.30
C GLN A 101 -12.68 -4.45 -11.80
N TYR A 102 -13.51 -5.37 -11.31
CA TYR A 102 -13.77 -5.51 -9.88
C TYR A 102 -12.72 -6.41 -9.22
N TYR A 103 -12.37 -6.07 -7.98
CA TYR A 103 -11.44 -6.83 -7.14
C TYR A 103 -12.13 -7.42 -5.92
N ASP A 104 -11.61 -8.56 -5.45
CA ASP A 104 -12.03 -9.19 -4.19
C ASP A 104 -11.24 -8.63 -3.01
N VAL A 105 -10.01 -8.18 -3.27
CA VAL A 105 -9.14 -7.58 -2.26
C VAL A 105 -8.41 -6.38 -2.85
N ILE A 106 -8.38 -5.27 -2.12
CA ILE A 106 -7.55 -4.11 -2.47
C ILE A 106 -6.66 -3.79 -1.27
N ILE A 107 -5.35 -3.70 -1.51
CA ILE A 107 -4.32 -3.47 -0.50
C ILE A 107 -3.59 -2.17 -0.81
N CYS A 108 -3.36 -1.34 0.21
CA CYS A 108 -2.54 -0.14 0.08
C CYS A 108 -1.82 0.14 1.41
N PHE A 109 -0.51 0.00 1.41
CA PHE A 109 0.34 0.32 2.55
C PHE A 109 1.34 1.41 2.19
N GLY A 110 1.53 2.40 3.07
CA GLY A 110 2.61 3.36 2.97
C GLY A 110 2.56 4.30 1.76
N THR A 111 1.42 4.46 1.07
CA THR A 111 1.29 5.20 -0.19
C THR A 111 0.36 6.41 -0.09
N LEU A 112 -0.81 6.24 0.53
CA LEU A 112 -1.88 7.24 0.51
C LEU A 112 -1.46 8.63 1.02
N HIS A 113 -0.58 8.70 2.00
CA HIS A 113 -0.13 9.95 2.58
C HIS A 113 0.85 10.75 1.69
N PHE A 114 1.34 10.14 0.60
CA PHE A 114 2.20 10.82 -0.39
C PHE A 114 1.42 11.53 -1.49
N VAL A 115 0.10 11.39 -1.54
CA VAL A 115 -0.77 12.11 -2.46
C VAL A 115 -1.68 13.07 -1.71
N ALA A 116 -2.18 14.10 -2.40
CA ALA A 116 -3.04 15.10 -1.77
C ALA A 116 -4.30 14.47 -1.16
N LYS A 117 -4.78 15.05 -0.05
CA LYS A 117 -5.90 14.49 0.73
C LYS A 117 -7.17 14.23 -0.08
N ASN A 118 -7.55 15.14 -0.98
CA ASN A 118 -8.68 14.94 -1.87
C ASN A 118 -8.47 13.80 -2.85
N GLU A 119 -7.24 13.55 -3.29
CA GLU A 119 -6.90 12.51 -4.23
C GLU A 119 -6.98 11.12 -3.61
N TRP A 120 -6.37 10.90 -2.43
CA TRP A 120 -6.46 9.58 -1.81
C TRP A 120 -7.90 9.27 -1.32
N LYS A 121 -8.68 10.27 -0.90
CA LYS A 121 -10.10 10.07 -0.60
C LYS A 121 -10.89 9.67 -1.84
N ARG A 122 -10.64 10.34 -2.98
CA ARG A 122 -11.25 9.97 -4.25
C ARG A 122 -10.87 8.56 -4.65
N PHE A 123 -9.59 8.21 -4.55
CA PHE A 123 -9.12 6.86 -4.85
C PHE A 123 -9.83 5.80 -3.98
N ILE A 124 -9.91 6.00 -2.65
CA ILE A 124 -10.61 5.06 -1.76
C ILE A 124 -12.08 4.90 -2.18
N ASN A 125 -12.79 5.99 -2.50
CA ASN A 125 -14.18 5.90 -2.94
C ASN A 125 -14.31 5.11 -4.25
N ASN A 126 -13.45 5.37 -5.24
CA ASN A 126 -13.42 4.60 -6.49
C ASN A 126 -13.08 3.11 -6.23
N ALA A 127 -12.13 2.84 -5.35
CA ALA A 127 -11.79 1.48 -4.95
C ALA A 127 -12.98 0.74 -4.30
N LYS A 128 -13.74 1.42 -3.43
CA LYS A 128 -14.96 0.86 -2.82
C LYS A 128 -16.02 0.52 -3.86
N GLU A 129 -16.20 1.35 -4.88
CA GLU A 129 -17.14 1.12 -5.98
C GLU A 129 -16.73 -0.10 -6.83
N ASN A 130 -15.42 -0.31 -7.00
CA ASN A 130 -14.85 -1.38 -7.82
C ASN A 130 -14.42 -2.62 -7.01
N THR A 131 -15.00 -2.82 -5.83
CA THR A 131 -14.78 -4.01 -5.00
C THR A 131 -16.01 -4.92 -5.07
N ASN A 132 -15.82 -6.21 -5.22
CA ASN A 132 -16.90 -7.20 -5.20
C ASN A 132 -17.62 -7.22 -3.83
N LYS A 133 -18.88 -7.59 -3.81
CA LYS A 133 -19.63 -7.82 -2.56
C LYS A 133 -18.90 -8.89 -1.73
N GLY A 134 -18.67 -8.61 -0.46
CA GLY A 134 -17.86 -9.44 0.45
C GLY A 134 -16.35 -9.24 0.30
N GLY A 135 -15.92 -8.39 -0.66
CA GLY A 135 -14.52 -8.06 -0.86
C GLY A 135 -13.93 -7.25 0.31
N ILE A 136 -12.62 -7.25 0.43
CA ILE A 136 -11.88 -6.73 1.59
C ILE A 136 -10.91 -5.66 1.15
N HIS A 137 -10.87 -4.56 1.90
CA HIS A 137 -9.78 -3.58 1.83
C HIS A 137 -8.85 -3.74 3.03
N ILE A 138 -7.54 -3.66 2.76
CA ILE A 138 -6.47 -3.60 3.78
C ILE A 138 -5.68 -2.33 3.49
N MET A 139 -5.93 -1.28 4.26
CA MET A 139 -5.38 0.05 4.01
C MET A 139 -4.58 0.55 5.21
N GLN A 140 -3.48 1.24 4.94
CA GLN A 140 -2.71 1.98 5.94
C GLN A 140 -2.37 3.37 5.41
N ILE A 141 -2.50 4.38 6.27
CA ILE A 141 -2.11 5.76 5.98
C ILE A 141 -1.45 6.36 7.21
N PHE A 142 -0.42 7.18 7.00
CA PHE A 142 0.16 7.96 8.10
C PHE A 142 -0.75 9.12 8.47
N THR A 143 -0.74 9.46 9.75
CA THR A 143 -1.56 10.54 10.33
C THR A 143 -0.69 11.69 10.83
N ASP A 144 -1.30 12.84 11.02
CA ASP A 144 -0.65 14.04 11.57
C ASP A 144 -0.58 14.07 13.11
N ALA A 145 -0.83 12.92 13.77
CA ALA A 145 -0.75 12.81 15.22
C ALA A 145 0.70 12.93 15.75
N VAL A 146 1.70 12.64 14.90
CA VAL A 146 3.11 13.02 15.11
C VAL A 146 3.62 13.75 13.86
N PRO A 147 4.58 14.67 13.97
CA PRO A 147 5.21 15.29 12.81
C PRO A 147 5.83 14.25 11.88
N ALA A 148 5.73 14.46 10.58
CA ALA A 148 6.45 13.63 9.61
C ALA A 148 7.96 13.78 9.81
N SER A 149 8.71 12.68 9.69
CA SER A 149 10.17 12.69 9.76
C SER A 149 10.79 13.48 8.60
N GLU A 150 12.02 13.97 8.78
CA GLU A 150 12.66 14.89 7.83
C GLU A 150 12.77 14.32 6.40
N ASP A 151 12.93 13.01 6.27
CA ASP A 151 13.09 12.33 4.98
C ASP A 151 11.78 12.16 4.21
N ILE A 152 10.65 12.03 4.91
CA ILE A 152 9.33 11.89 4.25
C ILE A 152 8.52 13.18 4.25
N ALA A 153 8.81 14.15 5.13
CA ALA A 153 8.07 15.39 5.25
C ALA A 153 7.88 16.16 3.93
N PRO A 154 8.88 16.22 3.02
CA PRO A 154 8.71 16.88 1.73
C PRO A 154 7.69 16.20 0.81
N PHE A 155 7.40 14.92 1.03
CA PHE A 155 6.52 14.09 0.20
C PHE A 155 5.18 13.78 0.86
N ALA A 156 5.08 13.85 2.19
CA ALA A 156 3.89 13.50 2.98
C ALA A 156 2.84 14.61 2.96
N ILE A 157 2.30 14.90 1.76
CA ILE A 157 1.39 16.02 1.50
C ILE A 157 -0.07 15.75 1.87
N GLY A 158 -0.44 14.51 2.16
CA GLY A 158 -1.80 14.08 2.42
C GLY A 158 -1.99 13.29 3.72
N LEU A 159 -1.27 13.63 4.79
CA LEU A 159 -1.46 12.99 6.09
C LEU A 159 -2.92 13.03 6.52
N ALA A 160 -3.44 11.91 7.01
CA ALA A 160 -4.80 11.82 7.54
C ALA A 160 -4.88 12.42 8.95
N LYS A 161 -6.07 12.82 9.37
CA LYS A 161 -6.37 12.98 10.79
C LYS A 161 -6.54 11.61 11.43
N ASP A 162 -6.21 11.48 12.72
CA ASP A 162 -6.47 10.24 13.43
C ASP A 162 -7.97 9.87 13.38
N GLY A 163 -8.27 8.65 12.98
CA GLY A 163 -9.63 8.15 12.78
C GLY A 163 -10.25 8.48 11.41
N GLU A 164 -9.70 9.40 10.62
CA GLU A 164 -10.27 9.82 9.33
C GLU A 164 -10.40 8.64 8.34
N LEU A 165 -9.44 7.73 8.34
CA LEU A 165 -9.53 6.52 7.52
C LEU A 165 -10.73 5.66 7.91
N ARG A 166 -11.04 5.53 9.20
CA ARG A 166 -12.19 4.76 9.69
C ARG A 166 -13.52 5.37 9.26
N GLU A 167 -13.62 6.70 9.26
CA GLU A 167 -14.84 7.41 8.85
C GLU A 167 -15.21 7.12 7.40
N LEU A 168 -14.23 6.98 6.49
CA LEU A 168 -14.47 6.63 5.09
C LEU A 168 -15.06 5.23 4.88
N TYR A 169 -14.94 4.36 5.87
CA TYR A 169 -15.45 2.98 5.83
C TYR A 169 -16.66 2.78 6.76
N ALA A 170 -17.34 3.85 7.18
CA ALA A 170 -18.49 3.76 8.08
C ALA A 170 -19.67 2.94 7.52
N ASP A 171 -19.77 2.80 6.21
CA ASP A 171 -20.76 2.00 5.46
C ASP A 171 -20.32 0.56 5.18
N TRP A 172 -19.11 0.16 5.64
CA TRP A 172 -18.56 -1.18 5.51
C TRP A 172 -18.48 -1.87 6.88
N GLU A 173 -18.37 -3.20 6.89
CA GLU A 173 -18.04 -3.97 8.10
C GLU A 173 -16.55 -3.76 8.43
N ILE A 174 -16.25 -3.11 9.54
CA ILE A 174 -14.87 -2.93 10.00
C ILE A 174 -14.43 -4.18 10.75
N LEU A 175 -13.57 -5.00 10.14
CA LEU A 175 -13.01 -6.21 10.73
C LEU A 175 -11.87 -5.89 11.70
N GLN A 176 -11.07 -4.87 11.40
CA GLN A 176 -10.02 -4.38 12.27
C GLN A 176 -9.79 -2.89 12.01
N PHE A 177 -9.58 -2.13 13.08
CA PHE A 177 -9.05 -0.76 13.00
C PHE A 177 -8.00 -0.59 14.09
N LYS A 178 -6.85 -0.03 13.69
CA LYS A 178 -5.76 0.32 14.61
C LYS A 178 -5.32 1.75 14.34
N SER A 179 -5.28 2.55 15.41
CA SER A 179 -4.55 3.82 15.48
C SER A 179 -3.36 3.60 16.40
N TYR A 180 -2.16 3.86 15.91
CA TYR A 180 -0.93 3.57 16.67
C TYR A 180 0.22 4.45 16.25
N VAL A 181 1.16 4.60 17.17
CA VAL A 181 2.47 5.23 16.93
C VAL A 181 3.53 4.12 16.97
N PHE A 182 4.49 4.18 16.07
CA PHE A 182 5.59 3.23 16.02
C PHE A 182 6.91 3.94 15.72
N GLU A 183 7.99 3.33 16.17
CA GLU A 183 9.34 3.77 15.87
C GLU A 183 9.79 3.16 14.55
N ASP A 184 10.43 3.96 13.72
CA ASP A 184 11.01 3.55 12.45
C ASP A 184 12.42 4.09 12.29
N GLU A 185 13.17 3.51 11.35
CA GLU A 185 14.54 3.86 11.04
C GLU A 185 14.78 3.73 9.53
N HIS A 186 15.27 4.79 8.92
CA HIS A 186 15.62 4.79 7.50
C HIS A 186 17.11 5.07 7.30
N PRO A 187 17.71 4.71 6.16
CA PRO A 187 19.11 5.01 5.88
C PRO A 187 19.43 6.50 6.05
N ASN A 188 20.41 6.80 6.89
CA ASN A 188 20.86 8.16 7.21
C ASN A 188 19.85 9.05 7.95
N VAL A 189 18.77 8.48 8.49
CA VAL A 189 17.78 9.17 9.32
C VAL A 189 17.78 8.52 10.68
N PRO A 190 17.96 9.29 11.78
CA PRO A 190 17.86 8.73 13.13
C PRO A 190 16.49 8.09 13.37
N LYS A 191 16.43 7.20 14.35
CA LYS A 191 15.16 6.64 14.81
C LYS A 191 14.14 7.75 15.08
N HIS A 192 12.94 7.58 14.54
CA HIS A 192 11.87 8.56 14.59
C HIS A 192 10.52 7.87 14.73
N LEU A 193 9.48 8.66 14.98
CA LEU A 193 8.13 8.14 15.19
C LEU A 193 7.25 8.43 13.98
N HIS A 194 6.41 7.46 13.64
CA HIS A 194 5.28 7.62 12.75
C HIS A 194 3.98 7.34 13.48
N ALA A 195 2.93 8.10 13.18
CA ALA A 195 1.56 7.78 13.57
C ALA A 195 0.81 7.23 12.36
N SER A 196 0.00 6.21 12.57
CA SER A 196 -0.66 5.52 11.48
C SER A 196 -2.07 5.05 11.85
N ASN A 197 -2.98 5.13 10.88
CA ASN A 197 -4.23 4.38 10.88
C ASN A 197 -4.12 3.18 9.94
N LYS A 198 -4.53 2.01 10.43
CA LYS A 198 -4.67 0.80 9.63
C LYS A 198 -6.09 0.27 9.76
N ILE A 199 -6.70 -0.08 8.62
CA ILE A 199 -8.04 -0.64 8.58
C ILE A 199 -8.08 -1.91 7.74
N VAL A 200 -8.86 -2.87 8.19
CA VAL A 200 -9.37 -3.98 7.39
C VAL A 200 -10.88 -3.87 7.41
N ALA A 201 -11.47 -3.69 6.24
CA ALA A 201 -12.90 -3.51 6.09
C ALA A 201 -13.45 -4.40 4.98
N ARG A 202 -14.68 -4.90 5.17
CA ARG A 202 -15.37 -5.76 4.22
C ARG A 202 -16.60 -5.06 3.64
N ARG A 203 -16.76 -5.13 2.32
CA ARG A 203 -17.96 -4.65 1.64
C ARG A 203 -19.17 -5.55 1.97
N ILE A 204 -20.26 -4.96 2.49
CA ILE A 204 -21.47 -5.70 2.88
C ILE A 204 -22.60 -5.62 1.84
N ASN A 205 -22.63 -4.59 1.00
CA ASN A 205 -23.68 -4.32 0.00
C ASN A 205 -23.15 -4.27 -1.43
#